data_acc83ef57f1e91e529bb7fd45248d4b8
#
_entry.id   acc83ef57f1e91e529bb7fd45248d4b8
#
_cell.length_a   1.000
_cell.length_b   1.000
_cell.length_c   1.000
_cell.angle_alpha   90.00
_cell.angle_beta   90.00
_cell.angle_gamma   90.00
#
_symmetry.space_group_name_H-M   'P 1'
#
loop_
_entity.id
_entity.type
_entity.pdbx_description
1 polymer ?
#
loop_
_entity_poly.entity_id
_entity_poly.type
_entity_poly.pdbx_seq_one_letter_code
_entity_poly.pdbx_strand_id
1 'polypeptide(L)'
;MIPLTIGSKADAPDRPAVIDGSRFNRHTFWCGQSGSGKTYALGVVLEQLLLGTDLPVAVLDPNADFVHLAETRDDVEPDLRERFAGLDIRVFHSSTAQEPQLHARYVDLSVRSQAAVGRLDPIGDEEEYNALLHLDKSSNAFDRDAFLRALAASGDPARQRLGRRIDNLEILEWPLWSFGRSSVVDTVDERPRVVVLDVGGFSHPSEPQAAALCVLEHLWEHRMERRPLLIVIDEAHNFCPPVPRSSVEAQLTEQLIQIAAEGRKFGLWLFLSTQRPTKIHPNVLSQCDNLGLMRMNSPRDLAEIADVFGFVPVAMLEESPTFRKGEALFAGAFSDEPQLVRVGRRLTVEGGSDLAVLAAG
;
A
#
# COMPACT_ATOMS: atom_id res chain seq x y z
N MET A 1 19.98 -17.20 4.32
CA MET A 1 19.97 -16.28 3.17
C MET A 1 19.11 -16.89 2.06
N ILE A 2 18.18 -16.14 1.51
CA ILE A 2 17.38 -16.48 0.31
C ILE A 2 17.87 -15.53 -0.79
N PRO A 3 18.75 -15.98 -1.71
CA PRO A 3 19.34 -15.09 -2.71
C PRO A 3 18.32 -14.69 -3.76
N LEU A 4 18.08 -13.39 -3.90
CA LEU A 4 17.24 -12.80 -4.95
C LEU A 4 18.14 -11.98 -5.89
N THR A 5 18.24 -12.41 -7.15
CA THR A 5 19.02 -11.69 -8.17
C THR A 5 18.17 -10.57 -8.76
N ILE A 6 18.49 -9.33 -8.39
CA ILE A 6 17.71 -8.14 -8.78
C ILE A 6 18.30 -7.38 -9.98
N GLY A 7 19.40 -7.85 -10.53
CA GLY A 7 20.11 -7.24 -11.65
C GLY A 7 21.60 -7.51 -11.63
N SER A 8 22.40 -6.52 -12.02
CA SER A 8 23.85 -6.56 -11.99
C SER A 8 24.44 -5.38 -11.21
N LYS A 9 25.65 -5.55 -10.67
CA LYS A 9 26.37 -4.44 -10.03
C LYS A 9 26.67 -3.35 -11.08
N ALA A 10 26.42 -2.08 -10.74
CA ALA A 10 26.57 -0.99 -11.72
C ALA A 10 28.03 -0.76 -12.14
N ASP A 11 28.98 -1.03 -11.22
CA ASP A 11 30.43 -0.94 -11.43
C ASP A 11 31.05 -2.23 -12.03
N ALA A 12 30.33 -3.35 -12.01
CA ALA A 12 30.76 -4.65 -12.51
C ALA A 12 29.57 -5.38 -13.20
N PRO A 13 29.19 -5.01 -14.42
CA PRO A 13 27.99 -5.52 -15.12
C PRO A 13 27.92 -7.04 -15.27
N ASP A 14 29.07 -7.72 -15.27
CA ASP A 14 29.13 -9.19 -15.33
C ASP A 14 28.89 -9.88 -13.99
N ARG A 15 28.75 -9.13 -12.90
CA ARG A 15 28.47 -9.64 -11.58
C ARG A 15 26.99 -9.45 -11.23
N PRO A 16 26.28 -10.53 -10.84
CA PRO A 16 24.91 -10.41 -10.37
C PRO A 16 24.85 -9.57 -9.09
N ALA A 17 23.84 -8.72 -9.00
CA ALA A 17 23.48 -8.03 -7.78
C ALA A 17 22.42 -8.86 -7.05
N VAL A 18 22.72 -9.24 -5.83
CA VAL A 18 21.91 -10.16 -5.02
C VAL A 18 21.53 -9.49 -3.70
N ILE A 19 20.28 -9.64 -3.31
CA ILE A 19 19.78 -9.26 -1.99
C ILE A 19 19.21 -10.50 -1.27
N ASP A 20 19.11 -10.42 0.04
CA ASP A 20 18.57 -11.51 0.87
C ASP A 20 17.05 -11.39 1.05
N GLY A 21 16.28 -12.22 0.36
CA GLY A 21 14.83 -12.28 0.46
C GLY A 21 14.30 -12.57 1.88
N SER A 22 15.08 -13.26 2.73
CA SER A 22 14.68 -13.49 4.12
C SER A 22 14.64 -12.22 4.97
N ARG A 23 15.27 -11.14 4.50
CA ARG A 23 15.34 -9.84 5.18
C ARG A 23 14.18 -8.89 4.84
N PHE A 24 13.23 -9.33 4.03
CA PHE A 24 11.93 -8.64 3.90
C PHE A 24 11.04 -8.81 5.15
N ASN A 25 11.54 -9.52 6.15
CA ASN A 25 11.01 -9.48 7.52
C ASN A 25 11.39 -8.17 8.28
N ARG A 26 11.79 -7.15 7.54
CA ARG A 26 12.07 -5.78 7.98
C ARG A 26 11.27 -4.80 7.13
N HIS A 27 10.94 -3.63 7.69
CA HIS A 27 10.33 -2.58 6.88
C HIS A 27 11.33 -2.06 5.86
N THR A 28 10.84 -1.85 4.65
CA THR A 28 11.63 -1.40 3.51
C THR A 28 11.12 -0.06 3.03
N PHE A 29 12.02 0.87 2.81
CA PHE A 29 11.74 2.15 2.18
C PHE A 29 12.32 2.18 0.77
N TRP A 30 11.51 2.56 -0.20
CA TRP A 30 11.85 2.63 -1.61
C TRP A 30 11.55 4.02 -2.16
N CYS A 31 12.55 4.73 -2.64
CA CYS A 31 12.32 6.09 -3.11
C CYS A 31 13.12 6.42 -4.38
N GLY A 32 12.59 7.38 -5.12
CA GLY A 32 13.19 7.90 -6.35
C GLY A 32 12.25 8.89 -7.02
N GLN A 33 12.80 9.88 -7.69
CA GLN A 33 12.00 10.88 -8.39
C GLN A 33 11.23 10.28 -9.57
N SER A 34 10.24 11.00 -10.08
CA SER A 34 9.51 10.62 -11.30
C SER A 34 10.49 10.41 -12.47
N GLY A 35 10.24 9.36 -13.26
CA GLY A 35 11.08 8.97 -14.39
C GLY A 35 12.41 8.29 -14.04
N SER A 36 12.69 8.01 -12.76
CA SER A 36 13.87 7.21 -12.35
C SER A 36 13.74 5.72 -12.69
N GLY A 37 12.53 5.23 -12.93
CA GLY A 37 12.20 3.81 -13.10
C GLY A 37 11.78 3.12 -11.80
N LYS A 38 11.31 3.89 -10.81
CA LYS A 38 10.92 3.41 -9.46
C LYS A 38 9.95 2.23 -9.51
N THR A 39 8.83 2.38 -10.21
CA THR A 39 7.78 1.35 -10.35
C THR A 39 8.29 0.10 -11.06
N TYR A 40 9.07 0.28 -12.13
CA TYR A 40 9.70 -0.83 -12.85
C TYR A 40 10.63 -1.64 -11.93
N ALA A 41 11.50 -0.95 -11.21
CA ALA A 41 12.47 -1.57 -10.30
C ALA A 41 11.79 -2.25 -9.10
N LEU A 42 10.74 -1.64 -8.54
CA LEU A 42 9.91 -2.26 -7.52
C LEU A 42 9.25 -3.55 -8.05
N GLY A 43 8.73 -3.53 -9.29
CA GLY A 43 8.20 -4.73 -9.95
C GLY A 43 9.22 -5.85 -10.02
N VAL A 44 10.46 -5.57 -10.44
CA VAL A 44 11.55 -6.58 -10.46
C VAL A 44 11.81 -7.17 -9.07
N VAL A 45 11.86 -6.33 -8.03
CA VAL A 45 12.07 -6.82 -6.65
C VAL A 45 10.92 -7.72 -6.20
N LEU A 46 9.66 -7.33 -6.47
CA LEU A 46 8.48 -8.13 -6.14
C LEU A 46 8.48 -9.46 -6.89
N GLU A 47 8.76 -9.46 -8.19
CA GLU A 47 8.85 -10.69 -9.00
C GLU A 47 9.88 -11.66 -8.47
N GLN A 48 11.08 -11.17 -8.12
CA GLN A 48 12.13 -12.01 -7.53
C GLN A 48 11.73 -12.55 -6.16
N LEU A 49 11.03 -11.74 -5.35
CA LEU A 49 10.51 -12.16 -4.05
C LEU A 49 9.43 -13.26 -4.22
N LEU A 50 8.54 -13.10 -5.18
CA LEU A 50 7.49 -14.06 -5.51
C LEU A 50 8.06 -15.40 -6.02
N LEU A 51 9.10 -15.37 -6.82
CA LEU A 51 9.75 -16.56 -7.35
C LEU A 51 10.69 -17.24 -6.33
N GLY A 52 11.25 -16.47 -5.39
CA GLY A 52 12.28 -16.96 -4.46
C GLY A 52 11.79 -17.30 -3.06
N THR A 53 10.56 -16.90 -2.70
CA THR A 53 10.01 -17.10 -1.34
C THR A 53 8.53 -17.51 -1.42
N ASP A 54 7.96 -17.94 -0.30
CA ASP A 54 6.50 -18.17 -0.16
C ASP A 54 5.80 -17.02 0.57
N LEU A 55 6.43 -15.87 0.71
CA LEU A 55 5.88 -14.71 1.42
C LEU A 55 4.66 -14.13 0.66
N PRO A 56 3.46 -14.11 1.26
CA PRO A 56 2.31 -13.45 0.68
C PRO A 56 2.50 -11.93 0.64
N VAL A 57 1.91 -11.29 -0.37
CA VAL A 57 2.04 -9.84 -0.60
C VAL A 57 0.66 -9.20 -0.79
N ALA A 58 0.42 -8.08 -0.10
CA ALA A 58 -0.71 -7.19 -0.40
C ALA A 58 -0.16 -5.87 -0.95
N VAL A 59 -0.68 -5.39 -2.07
CA VAL A 59 -0.23 -4.16 -2.74
C VAL A 59 -1.36 -3.14 -2.73
N LEU A 60 -1.12 -1.96 -2.13
CA LEU A 60 -1.95 -0.77 -2.30
C LEU A 60 -1.39 0.02 -3.48
N ASP A 61 -2.14 0.05 -4.58
CA ASP A 61 -1.71 0.56 -5.88
C ASP A 61 -2.60 1.73 -6.33
N PRO A 62 -2.20 2.99 -6.06
CA PRO A 62 -2.99 4.16 -6.44
C PRO A 62 -2.85 4.56 -7.91
N ASN A 63 -1.91 3.97 -8.65
CA ASN A 63 -1.62 4.34 -10.04
C ASN A 63 -1.93 3.22 -11.05
N ALA A 64 -2.45 2.08 -10.60
CA ALA A 64 -2.67 0.88 -11.41
C ALA A 64 -1.37 0.33 -12.05
N ASP A 65 -0.24 0.48 -11.38
CA ASP A 65 1.09 0.07 -11.85
C ASP A 65 1.30 -1.46 -11.79
N PHE A 66 0.55 -2.15 -10.90
CA PHE A 66 0.67 -3.58 -10.60
C PHE A 66 -0.56 -4.40 -11.00
N VAL A 67 -1.54 -3.81 -11.67
CA VAL A 67 -2.78 -4.51 -12.09
C VAL A 67 -2.52 -5.64 -13.08
N HIS A 68 -1.41 -5.61 -13.81
CA HIS A 68 -0.97 -6.67 -14.73
C HIS A 68 0.10 -7.58 -14.14
N LEU A 69 0.27 -7.60 -12.82
CA LEU A 69 1.30 -8.42 -12.15
C LEU A 69 1.12 -9.93 -12.41
N ALA A 70 -0.08 -10.39 -12.74
CA ALA A 70 -0.34 -11.78 -13.13
C ALA A 70 0.07 -12.11 -14.58
N GLU A 71 0.34 -11.08 -15.40
CA GLU A 71 0.58 -11.22 -16.83
C GLU A 71 2.07 -11.14 -17.13
N THR A 72 2.68 -12.24 -17.57
CA THR A 72 4.08 -12.24 -18.02
C THR A 72 4.21 -11.68 -19.43
N ARG A 73 5.34 -11.02 -19.68
CA ARG A 73 5.69 -10.51 -21.02
C ARG A 73 5.95 -11.68 -21.98
N ASP A 74 5.72 -11.44 -23.28
CA ASP A 74 5.86 -12.48 -24.33
C ASP A 74 7.28 -13.02 -24.47
N ASP A 75 8.27 -12.25 -24.09
CA ASP A 75 9.69 -12.55 -24.22
C ASP A 75 10.31 -13.14 -22.94
N VAL A 76 9.47 -13.63 -21.98
CA VAL A 76 9.90 -14.34 -20.78
C VAL A 76 10.12 -15.82 -21.10
N GLU A 77 11.17 -16.41 -20.52
CA GLU A 77 11.49 -17.82 -20.64
C GLU A 77 10.31 -18.71 -20.21
N PRO A 78 10.02 -19.81 -20.95
CA PRO A 78 8.85 -20.66 -20.71
C PRO A 78 8.74 -21.15 -19.26
N ASP A 79 9.83 -21.61 -18.66
CA ASP A 79 9.86 -22.13 -17.29
C ASP A 79 9.50 -21.06 -16.25
N LEU A 80 9.98 -19.81 -16.44
CA LEU A 80 9.63 -18.69 -15.56
C LEU A 80 8.17 -18.29 -15.75
N ARG A 81 7.67 -18.32 -16.98
CA ARG A 81 6.27 -18.05 -17.30
C ARG A 81 5.35 -19.06 -16.61
N GLU A 82 5.66 -20.35 -16.70
CA GLU A 82 4.90 -21.42 -16.05
C GLU A 82 4.89 -21.26 -14.53
N ARG A 83 6.04 -20.98 -13.93
CA ARG A 83 6.14 -20.71 -12.49
C ARG A 83 5.29 -19.51 -12.06
N PHE A 84 5.29 -18.44 -12.84
CA PHE A 84 4.50 -17.25 -12.55
C PHE A 84 3.00 -17.50 -12.71
N ALA A 85 2.60 -18.22 -13.75
CA ALA A 85 1.21 -18.61 -13.99
C ALA A 85 0.63 -19.52 -12.91
N GLY A 86 1.49 -20.23 -12.16
CA GLY A 86 1.09 -21.04 -11.00
C GLY A 86 0.85 -20.25 -9.70
N LEU A 87 1.11 -18.93 -9.68
CA LEU A 87 0.90 -18.10 -8.51
C LEU A 87 -0.56 -17.64 -8.40
N ASP A 88 -1.14 -17.72 -7.21
CA ASP A 88 -2.46 -17.14 -6.93
C ASP A 88 -2.34 -15.62 -6.75
N ILE A 89 -2.47 -14.87 -7.84
CA ILE A 89 -2.42 -13.41 -7.89
C ILE A 89 -3.83 -12.89 -8.18
N ARG A 90 -4.38 -12.14 -7.24
CA ARG A 90 -5.74 -11.58 -7.32
C ARG A 90 -5.67 -10.06 -7.37
N VAL A 91 -6.31 -9.46 -8.37
CA VAL A 91 -6.35 -8.01 -8.59
C VAL A 91 -7.77 -7.53 -8.41
N PHE A 92 -7.97 -6.47 -7.63
CA PHE A 92 -9.26 -5.84 -7.39
C PHE A 92 -9.21 -4.39 -7.86
N HIS A 93 -10.21 -3.98 -8.63
CA HIS A 93 -10.26 -2.67 -9.28
C HIS A 93 -11.26 -1.74 -8.61
N SER A 94 -10.85 -0.50 -8.36
CA SER A 94 -11.73 0.57 -7.88
C SER A 94 -12.63 1.16 -8.98
N SER A 95 -12.26 0.96 -10.26
CA SER A 95 -13.08 1.35 -11.39
C SER A 95 -14.26 0.39 -11.59
N THR A 96 -15.48 0.94 -11.67
CA THR A 96 -16.70 0.15 -11.92
C THR A 96 -16.76 -0.48 -13.32
N ALA A 97 -15.82 -0.13 -14.20
CA ALA A 97 -15.71 -0.70 -15.54
C ALA A 97 -14.86 -1.98 -15.59
N GLN A 98 -14.23 -2.37 -14.50
CA GLN A 98 -13.31 -3.51 -14.42
C GLN A 98 -13.75 -4.49 -13.33
N GLU A 99 -13.52 -5.79 -13.55
CA GLU A 99 -13.85 -6.85 -12.60
C GLU A 99 -12.59 -7.67 -12.27
N PRO A 100 -12.47 -8.21 -11.04
CA PRO A 100 -13.36 -8.03 -9.89
C PRO A 100 -13.24 -6.64 -9.28
N GLN A 101 -14.36 -6.08 -8.83
CA GLN A 101 -14.38 -4.77 -8.18
C GLN A 101 -13.79 -4.81 -6.77
N LEU A 102 -13.09 -3.75 -6.40
CA LEU A 102 -12.59 -3.53 -5.05
C LEU A 102 -13.73 -3.07 -4.14
N HIS A 103 -14.16 -3.97 -3.28
CA HIS A 103 -15.18 -3.69 -2.27
C HIS A 103 -14.66 -3.98 -0.87
N ALA A 104 -15.14 -3.19 0.10
CA ALA A 104 -15.01 -3.43 1.53
C ALA A 104 -16.37 -3.26 2.21
N ARG A 105 -16.58 -3.87 3.37
CA ARG A 105 -17.79 -3.66 4.16
C ARG A 105 -17.57 -2.49 5.12
N TYR A 106 -18.47 -1.52 5.13
CA TYR A 106 -18.43 -0.41 6.08
C TYR A 106 -18.35 -0.90 7.55
N VAL A 107 -19.00 -2.03 7.85
CA VAL A 107 -19.01 -2.63 9.18
C VAL A 107 -17.68 -3.31 9.56
N ASP A 108 -16.77 -3.55 8.62
CA ASP A 108 -15.43 -4.07 8.89
C ASP A 108 -14.50 -3.00 9.50
N LEU A 109 -14.83 -1.71 9.31
CA LEU A 109 -14.11 -0.64 9.99
C LEU A 109 -14.39 -0.65 11.49
N SER A 110 -13.34 -0.37 12.28
CA SER A 110 -13.51 -0.07 13.70
C SER A 110 -14.46 1.13 13.90
N VAL A 111 -15.04 1.27 15.09
CA VAL A 111 -15.90 2.42 15.40
C VAL A 111 -15.15 3.74 15.25
N ARG A 112 -13.86 3.77 15.62
CA ARG A 112 -13.00 4.94 15.42
C ARG A 112 -12.89 5.32 13.96
N SER A 113 -12.68 4.34 13.08
CA SER A 113 -12.54 4.59 11.64
C SER A 113 -13.86 4.94 10.99
N GLN A 114 -14.98 4.34 11.43
CA GLN A 114 -16.33 4.77 11.02
C GLN A 114 -16.61 6.22 11.44
N ALA A 115 -16.23 6.59 12.66
CA ALA A 115 -16.32 7.97 13.14
C ALA A 115 -15.44 8.92 12.31
N ALA A 116 -14.20 8.50 11.99
CA ALA A 116 -13.31 9.29 11.14
C ALA A 116 -13.89 9.50 9.74
N VAL A 117 -14.47 8.47 9.11
CA VAL A 117 -15.19 8.57 7.83
C VAL A 117 -16.40 9.51 7.96
N GLY A 118 -17.16 9.40 9.07
CA GLY A 118 -18.30 10.27 9.40
C GLY A 118 -17.90 11.67 9.87
N ARG A 119 -16.62 11.98 9.96
CA ARG A 119 -16.11 13.27 10.49
C ARG A 119 -16.69 13.59 11.87
N LEU A 120 -16.78 12.58 12.74
CA LEU A 120 -17.27 12.71 14.10
C LEU A 120 -16.08 12.89 15.07
N ASP A 121 -16.17 13.94 15.87
CA ASP A 121 -15.27 14.13 17.01
C ASP A 121 -15.90 13.53 18.29
N PRO A 122 -15.18 12.70 19.06
CA PRO A 122 -15.76 12.02 20.22
C PRO A 122 -16.16 12.97 21.36
N ILE A 123 -15.68 14.22 21.36
CA ILE A 123 -15.97 15.23 22.37
C ILE A 123 -16.95 16.26 21.82
N GLY A 124 -16.71 16.78 20.62
CA GLY A 124 -17.56 17.79 19.99
C GLY A 124 -18.89 17.26 19.50
N ASP A 125 -18.93 16.01 19.03
CA ASP A 125 -20.13 15.31 18.52
C ASP A 125 -20.50 14.13 19.45
N GLU A 126 -20.45 14.32 20.78
CA GLU A 126 -20.53 13.22 21.76
C GLU A 126 -21.78 12.36 21.61
N GLU A 127 -22.93 12.99 21.33
CA GLU A 127 -24.21 12.26 21.22
C GLU A 127 -24.26 11.39 19.97
N GLU A 128 -23.84 11.91 18.80
CA GLU A 128 -23.76 11.15 17.55
C GLU A 128 -22.68 10.07 17.62
N TYR A 129 -21.55 10.38 18.24
CA TYR A 129 -20.49 9.40 18.47
C TYR A 129 -20.96 8.27 19.37
N ASN A 130 -21.68 8.58 20.46
CA ASN A 130 -22.29 7.60 21.35
C ASN A 130 -23.35 6.76 20.62
N ALA A 131 -24.16 7.39 19.76
CA ALA A 131 -25.11 6.67 18.91
C ALA A 131 -24.41 5.68 17.97
N LEU A 132 -23.26 6.07 17.37
CA LEU A 132 -22.45 5.21 16.52
C LEU A 132 -21.85 4.02 17.30
N LEU A 133 -21.36 4.24 18.53
CA LEU A 133 -20.84 3.18 19.41
C LEU A 133 -21.86 2.08 19.69
N HIS A 134 -23.14 2.45 19.81
CA HIS A 134 -24.23 1.54 20.19
C HIS A 134 -25.11 1.12 19.01
N LEU A 135 -24.62 1.31 17.77
CA LEU A 135 -25.29 0.73 16.60
C LEU A 135 -25.14 -0.80 16.59
N ASP A 136 -26.24 -1.48 16.35
CA ASP A 136 -26.20 -2.92 16.10
C ASP A 136 -25.61 -3.17 14.70
N LYS A 137 -24.44 -3.80 14.68
CA LYS A 137 -23.67 -4.11 13.46
C LYS A 137 -23.74 -5.59 13.10
N SER A 138 -24.56 -6.36 13.80
CA SER A 138 -24.60 -7.83 13.73
C SER A 138 -25.23 -8.39 12.44
N SER A 139 -25.69 -7.54 11.54
CA SER A 139 -26.33 -7.98 10.30
C SER A 139 -25.30 -8.12 9.18
N ASN A 140 -25.02 -9.37 8.77
CA ASN A 140 -24.30 -9.69 7.53
C ASN A 140 -25.02 -9.17 6.27
N ALA A 141 -26.22 -8.64 6.42
CA ALA A 141 -27.05 -8.01 5.40
C ALA A 141 -27.20 -6.52 5.72
N PHE A 142 -26.06 -5.80 5.84
CA PHE A 142 -26.09 -4.35 5.93
C PHE A 142 -26.66 -3.80 4.62
N ASP A 143 -27.94 -3.38 4.66
CA ASP A 143 -28.62 -2.70 3.57
C ASP A 143 -28.58 -1.20 3.83
N ARG A 144 -28.03 -0.42 2.90
CA ARG A 144 -27.87 1.03 3.00
C ARG A 144 -29.19 1.73 3.35
N ASP A 145 -30.21 1.46 2.55
CA ASP A 145 -31.49 2.17 2.67
C ASP A 145 -32.22 1.74 3.94
N ALA A 146 -32.13 0.48 4.33
CA ALA A 146 -32.65 0.00 5.60
C ALA A 146 -31.95 0.65 6.78
N PHE A 147 -30.63 0.82 6.71
CA PHE A 147 -29.83 1.46 7.75
C PHE A 147 -30.23 2.94 7.93
N LEU A 148 -30.26 3.71 6.84
CA LEU A 148 -30.68 5.13 6.90
C LEU A 148 -32.13 5.28 7.38
N ARG A 149 -33.05 4.42 6.91
CA ARG A 149 -34.45 4.41 7.40
C ARG A 149 -34.53 4.10 8.88
N ALA A 150 -33.74 3.13 9.38
CA ALA A 150 -33.72 2.77 10.80
C ALA A 150 -33.23 3.94 11.68
N LEU A 151 -32.19 4.66 11.24
CA LEU A 151 -31.71 5.86 11.91
C LEU A 151 -32.75 6.98 11.90
N ALA A 152 -33.38 7.24 10.74
CA ALA A 152 -34.40 8.28 10.60
C ALA A 152 -35.68 7.99 11.41
N ALA A 153 -36.10 6.73 11.49
CA ALA A 153 -37.27 6.28 12.24
C ALA A 153 -37.01 6.11 13.75
N SER A 154 -35.75 6.25 14.19
CA SER A 154 -35.41 6.13 15.61
C SER A 154 -36.10 7.23 16.43
N GLY A 155 -36.58 6.88 17.61
CA GLY A 155 -37.05 7.85 18.61
C GLY A 155 -35.91 8.65 19.28
N ASP A 156 -34.64 8.30 18.99
CA ASP A 156 -33.46 8.93 19.54
C ASP A 156 -32.94 10.06 18.62
N PRO A 157 -32.96 11.33 19.08
CA PRO A 157 -32.49 12.46 18.29
C PRO A 157 -31.02 12.35 17.84
N ALA A 158 -30.15 11.70 18.63
CA ALA A 158 -28.74 11.50 18.31
C ALA A 158 -28.59 10.57 17.09
N ARG A 159 -29.35 9.47 17.07
CA ARG A 159 -29.38 8.55 15.90
C ARG A 159 -29.91 9.24 14.65
N GLN A 160 -30.94 10.09 14.77
CA GLN A 160 -31.46 10.86 13.65
C GLN A 160 -30.44 11.85 13.11
N ARG A 161 -29.69 12.54 13.99
CA ARG A 161 -28.58 13.45 13.57
C ARG A 161 -27.47 12.68 12.88
N LEU A 162 -27.07 11.52 13.45
CA LEU A 162 -26.09 10.65 12.83
C LEU A 162 -26.51 10.21 11.43
N GLY A 163 -27.77 9.80 11.24
CA GLY A 163 -28.32 9.43 9.95
C GLY A 163 -28.22 10.57 8.93
N ARG A 164 -28.66 11.79 9.32
CA ARG A 164 -28.56 12.98 8.45
C ARG A 164 -27.10 13.33 8.11
N ARG A 165 -26.16 13.16 9.04
CA ARG A 165 -24.74 13.42 8.79
C ARG A 165 -24.19 12.44 7.75
N ILE A 166 -24.47 11.14 7.91
CA ILE A 166 -24.03 10.09 6.98
C ILE A 166 -24.61 10.35 5.58
N ASP A 167 -25.88 10.71 5.50
CA ASP A 167 -26.59 11.02 4.27
C ASP A 167 -26.01 12.30 3.61
N ASN A 168 -25.84 13.40 4.37
CA ASN A 168 -25.26 14.65 3.88
C ASN A 168 -23.81 14.53 3.38
N LEU A 169 -23.05 13.60 3.92
CA LEU A 169 -21.67 13.31 3.49
C LEU A 169 -21.60 12.26 2.38
N GLU A 170 -22.75 11.74 1.96
CA GLU A 170 -22.87 10.70 0.92
C GLU A 170 -21.96 9.49 1.16
N ILE A 171 -21.67 9.18 2.44
CA ILE A 171 -20.68 8.16 2.80
C ILE A 171 -21.08 6.80 2.25
N LEU A 172 -22.36 6.43 2.36
CA LEU A 172 -22.87 5.15 1.91
C LEU A 172 -23.06 5.05 0.39
N GLU A 173 -22.82 6.15 -0.34
CA GLU A 173 -22.82 6.20 -1.81
C GLU A 173 -21.47 5.78 -2.41
N TRP A 174 -20.42 5.67 -1.59
CA TRP A 174 -19.11 5.35 -2.10
C TRP A 174 -19.10 3.98 -2.78
N PRO A 175 -18.57 3.85 -4.02
CA PRO A 175 -18.43 2.58 -4.72
C PRO A 175 -17.64 1.52 -3.95
N LEU A 176 -16.81 1.94 -3.01
CA LEU A 176 -16.06 1.05 -2.12
C LEU A 176 -16.96 0.09 -1.34
N TRP A 177 -18.18 0.52 -0.93
CA TRP A 177 -18.95 -0.28 0.03
C TRP A 177 -19.70 -1.44 -0.60
N SER A 178 -19.48 -2.63 -0.08
CA SER A 178 -20.25 -3.82 -0.40
C SER A 178 -21.39 -4.02 0.59
N PHE A 179 -22.60 -3.85 0.11
CA PHE A 179 -23.79 -4.17 0.90
C PHE A 179 -24.15 -5.65 0.72
N GLY A 180 -23.67 -6.51 1.66
CA GLY A 180 -23.91 -7.95 1.62
C GLY A 180 -23.10 -8.75 0.59
N ARG A 181 -22.06 -8.14 0.00
CA ARG A 181 -21.11 -8.79 -0.93
C ARG A 181 -19.82 -9.19 -0.20
N SER A 182 -18.96 -9.94 -0.90
CA SER A 182 -17.61 -10.24 -0.44
C SER A 182 -16.80 -8.93 -0.26
N SER A 183 -15.92 -8.92 0.72
CA SER A 183 -14.98 -7.83 0.96
C SER A 183 -13.58 -8.27 0.53
N VAL A 184 -12.76 -7.33 0.05
CA VAL A 184 -11.33 -7.57 -0.19
C VAL A 184 -10.62 -8.06 1.08
N VAL A 185 -11.12 -7.68 2.25
CA VAL A 185 -10.62 -8.15 3.55
C VAL A 185 -10.69 -9.67 3.66
N ASP A 186 -11.79 -10.29 3.18
CA ASP A 186 -11.94 -11.75 3.16
C ASP A 186 -10.84 -12.39 2.31
N THR A 187 -10.55 -11.81 1.13
CA THR A 187 -9.49 -12.30 0.25
C THR A 187 -8.10 -12.13 0.87
N VAL A 188 -7.84 -10.99 1.51
CA VAL A 188 -6.56 -10.77 2.21
C VAL A 188 -6.40 -11.77 3.34
N ASP A 189 -7.49 -12.16 4.01
CA ASP A 189 -7.45 -13.15 5.08
C ASP A 189 -7.17 -14.58 4.57
N GLU A 190 -7.60 -14.93 3.36
CA GLU A 190 -7.24 -16.20 2.71
C GLU A 190 -5.74 -16.35 2.45
N ARG A 191 -4.98 -15.25 2.41
CA ARG A 191 -3.53 -15.22 2.11
C ARG A 191 -3.17 -15.80 0.74
N PRO A 192 -3.79 -15.38 -0.37
CA PRO A 192 -3.28 -15.74 -1.69
C PRO A 192 -1.85 -15.22 -1.85
N ARG A 193 -1.18 -15.63 -2.90
CA ARG A 193 0.22 -15.25 -3.12
C ARG A 193 0.39 -13.74 -3.25
N VAL A 194 -0.52 -13.08 -3.98
CA VAL A 194 -0.61 -11.62 -4.07
C VAL A 194 -2.07 -11.17 -4.09
N VAL A 195 -2.35 -10.09 -3.38
CA VAL A 195 -3.57 -9.30 -3.56
C VAL A 195 -3.16 -7.90 -3.98
N VAL A 196 -3.60 -7.44 -5.14
CA VAL A 196 -3.42 -6.06 -5.60
C VAL A 196 -4.74 -5.31 -5.41
N LEU A 197 -4.69 -4.21 -4.69
CA LEU A 197 -5.79 -3.28 -4.50
C LEU A 197 -5.52 -2.04 -5.36
N ASP A 198 -6.07 -2.00 -6.57
CA ASP A 198 -6.09 -0.80 -7.40
C ASP A 198 -7.08 0.20 -6.80
N VAL A 199 -6.55 1.22 -6.16
CA VAL A 199 -7.34 2.25 -5.45
C VAL A 199 -7.42 3.58 -6.21
N GLY A 200 -6.86 3.65 -7.42
CA GLY A 200 -6.75 4.88 -8.20
C GLY A 200 -8.02 5.33 -8.90
N GLY A 201 -8.99 4.44 -9.09
CA GLY A 201 -10.21 4.70 -9.84
C GLY A 201 -11.40 5.20 -8.99
N PHE A 202 -11.26 5.34 -7.69
CA PHE A 202 -12.32 5.84 -6.81
C PHE A 202 -12.61 7.32 -7.06
N SER A 203 -13.89 7.71 -6.92
CA SER A 203 -14.35 9.08 -7.18
C SER A 203 -14.16 10.00 -5.97
N HIS A 204 -14.33 9.48 -4.75
CA HIS A 204 -14.17 10.28 -3.53
C HIS A 204 -12.73 10.16 -2.98
N PRO A 205 -12.07 11.27 -2.63
CA PRO A 205 -10.66 11.27 -2.19
C PRO A 205 -10.35 10.41 -0.96
N SER A 206 -11.36 10.16 -0.10
CA SER A 206 -11.20 9.35 1.12
C SER A 206 -11.41 7.85 0.91
N GLU A 207 -11.90 7.42 -0.25
CA GLU A 207 -12.13 5.99 -0.51
C GLU A 207 -10.84 5.17 -0.52
N PRO A 208 -9.72 5.62 -1.15
CA PRO A 208 -8.44 4.91 -1.08
C PRO A 208 -7.96 4.69 0.36
N GLN A 209 -8.08 5.73 1.22
CA GLN A 209 -7.69 5.64 2.63
C GLN A 209 -8.63 4.72 3.42
N ALA A 210 -9.94 4.75 3.15
CA ALA A 210 -10.90 3.88 3.80
C ALA A 210 -10.69 2.40 3.42
N ALA A 211 -10.41 2.11 2.14
CA ALA A 211 -10.05 0.78 1.67
C ALA A 211 -8.79 0.24 2.37
N ALA A 212 -7.74 1.09 2.45
CA ALA A 212 -6.51 0.75 3.16
C ALA A 212 -6.77 0.49 4.66
N LEU A 213 -7.61 1.32 5.31
CA LEU A 213 -7.98 1.14 6.73
C LEU A 213 -8.68 -0.19 6.96
N CYS A 214 -9.66 -0.58 6.13
CA CYS A 214 -10.35 -1.86 6.27
C CYS A 214 -9.36 -3.02 6.31
N VAL A 215 -8.38 -3.02 5.42
CA VAL A 215 -7.37 -4.08 5.34
C VAL A 215 -6.40 -4.02 6.53
N LEU A 216 -5.85 -2.84 6.83
CA LEU A 216 -4.80 -2.70 7.85
C LEU A 216 -5.33 -2.90 9.27
N GLU A 217 -6.56 -2.44 9.56
CA GLU A 217 -7.22 -2.70 10.85
C GLU A 217 -7.50 -4.20 11.02
N HIS A 218 -8.05 -4.86 10.00
CA HIS A 218 -8.27 -6.31 10.03
C HIS A 218 -6.98 -7.08 10.31
N LEU A 219 -5.90 -6.76 9.57
CA LEU A 219 -4.59 -7.38 9.78
C LEU A 219 -4.07 -7.14 11.20
N TRP A 220 -4.30 -5.96 11.74
CA TRP A 220 -3.87 -5.61 13.09
C TRP A 220 -4.71 -6.32 14.16
N GLU A 221 -6.01 -6.43 14.00
CA GLU A 221 -6.89 -7.14 14.92
C GLU A 221 -6.52 -8.62 15.01
N HIS A 222 -6.18 -9.26 13.87
CA HIS A 222 -5.80 -10.67 13.79
C HIS A 222 -4.28 -10.92 13.93
N ARG A 223 -3.49 -9.90 14.31
CA ARG A 223 -2.01 -10.00 14.39
C ARG A 223 -1.50 -11.10 15.30
N MET A 224 -2.28 -11.51 16.32
CA MET A 224 -1.89 -12.57 17.25
C MET A 224 -1.80 -13.95 16.59
N GLU A 225 -2.40 -14.14 15.43
CA GLU A 225 -2.29 -15.34 14.61
C GLU A 225 -0.90 -15.48 13.98
N ARG A 226 -0.12 -14.38 13.94
CA ARG A 226 1.26 -14.34 13.41
C ARG A 226 1.39 -14.91 12.00
N ARG A 227 0.47 -14.58 11.13
CA ARG A 227 0.47 -14.96 9.73
C ARG A 227 1.27 -13.93 8.90
N PRO A 228 2.45 -14.29 8.36
CA PRO A 228 3.29 -13.35 7.64
C PRO A 228 2.59 -12.71 6.44
N LEU A 229 2.83 -11.40 6.23
CA LEU A 229 2.39 -10.66 5.05
C LEU A 229 3.31 -9.46 4.82
N LEU A 230 3.76 -9.28 3.57
CA LEU A 230 4.39 -8.04 3.13
C LEU A 230 3.31 -7.09 2.59
N ILE A 231 3.23 -5.91 3.16
CA ILE A 231 2.29 -4.86 2.77
C ILE A 231 3.06 -3.83 1.96
N VAL A 232 2.87 -3.83 0.66
CA VAL A 232 3.47 -2.88 -0.28
C VAL A 232 2.52 -1.71 -0.45
N ILE A 233 3.00 -0.50 -0.21
CA ILE A 233 2.23 0.73 -0.37
C ILE A 233 2.96 1.60 -1.38
N ASP A 234 2.47 1.64 -2.62
CA ASP A 234 3.01 2.57 -3.59
C ASP A 234 2.43 3.98 -3.35
N GLU A 235 3.21 4.99 -3.72
CA GLU A 235 2.97 6.40 -3.40
C GLU A 235 2.52 6.61 -1.94
N ALA A 236 3.26 5.98 -1.01
CA ALA A 236 2.97 5.92 0.41
C ALA A 236 2.72 7.28 1.07
N HIS A 237 3.17 8.38 0.45
CA HIS A 237 2.91 9.74 0.91
C HIS A 237 1.42 10.14 0.85
N ASN A 238 0.58 9.38 0.13
CA ASN A 238 -0.88 9.55 0.11
C ASN A 238 -1.59 8.83 1.28
N PHE A 239 -0.87 7.97 2.01
CA PHE A 239 -1.44 7.10 3.05
C PHE A 239 -0.90 7.40 4.46
N CYS A 240 0.31 7.95 4.58
CA CYS A 240 0.90 8.31 5.87
C CYS A 240 1.65 9.64 5.85
N PRO A 241 0.96 10.76 5.58
CA PRO A 241 1.59 12.09 5.56
C PRO A 241 1.99 12.55 6.96
N PRO A 242 3.01 13.44 7.09
CA PRO A 242 3.41 14.01 8.38
C PRO A 242 2.30 14.86 9.04
N VAL A 243 1.45 15.47 8.21
CA VAL A 243 0.31 16.30 8.65
C VAL A 243 -0.92 15.84 7.88
N PRO A 244 -1.77 15.00 8.49
CA PRO A 244 -3.02 14.56 7.91
C PRO A 244 -3.99 15.74 7.64
N ARG A 245 -4.76 15.64 6.54
CA ARG A 245 -5.70 16.68 6.08
C ARG A 245 -7.15 16.35 6.39
N SER A 246 -7.42 15.09 6.74
CA SER A 246 -8.74 14.60 7.10
C SER A 246 -8.64 13.64 8.29
N SER A 247 -9.78 13.39 8.94
CA SER A 247 -9.88 12.41 10.03
C SER A 247 -9.55 10.98 9.57
N VAL A 248 -9.93 10.61 8.35
CA VAL A 248 -9.61 9.30 7.78
C VAL A 248 -8.11 9.16 7.54
N GLU A 249 -7.49 10.20 6.97
CA GLU A 249 -6.03 10.22 6.76
C GLU A 249 -5.26 10.18 8.08
N ALA A 250 -5.76 10.85 9.12
CA ALA A 250 -5.18 10.79 10.47
C ALA A 250 -5.27 9.38 11.06
N GLN A 251 -6.44 8.75 10.99
CA GLN A 251 -6.65 7.39 11.50
C GLN A 251 -5.78 6.37 10.76
N LEU A 252 -5.66 6.50 9.44
CA LEU A 252 -4.79 5.64 8.63
C LEU A 252 -3.31 5.83 8.97
N THR A 253 -2.87 7.08 9.16
CA THR A 253 -1.50 7.40 9.56
C THR A 253 -1.18 6.78 10.93
N GLU A 254 -2.09 6.89 11.92
CA GLU A 254 -1.93 6.25 13.23
C GLU A 254 -1.82 4.72 13.11
N GLN A 255 -2.65 4.09 12.27
CA GLN A 255 -2.60 2.65 12.04
C GLN A 255 -1.26 2.22 11.42
N LEU A 256 -0.74 2.98 10.45
CA LEU A 256 0.56 2.71 9.83
C LEU A 256 1.73 2.93 10.81
N ILE A 257 1.68 3.96 11.66
CA ILE A 257 2.67 4.16 12.74
C ILE A 257 2.67 2.95 13.67
N GLN A 258 1.51 2.44 14.05
CA GLN A 258 1.40 1.29 14.93
C GLN A 258 1.99 0.02 14.29
N ILE A 259 1.66 -0.26 13.01
CA ILE A 259 2.22 -1.39 12.27
C ILE A 259 3.73 -1.24 12.10
N ALA A 260 4.22 -0.04 11.79
CA ALA A 260 5.66 0.22 11.66
C ALA A 260 6.41 -0.05 12.97
N ALA A 261 5.85 0.40 14.11
CA ALA A 261 6.49 0.24 15.43
C ALA A 261 6.47 -1.22 15.92
N GLU A 262 5.40 -1.97 15.70
CA GLU A 262 5.16 -3.24 16.37
C GLU A 262 4.92 -4.43 15.42
N GLY A 263 4.52 -4.18 14.16
CA GLY A 263 4.05 -5.20 13.21
C GLY A 263 5.06 -6.32 12.95
N ARG A 264 6.36 -6.02 13.03
CA ARG A 264 7.43 -7.03 12.82
C ARG A 264 7.30 -8.26 13.71
N LYS A 265 6.87 -8.08 14.96
CA LYS A 265 6.68 -9.18 15.92
C LYS A 265 5.55 -10.14 15.52
N PHE A 266 4.64 -9.64 14.70
CA PHE A 266 3.44 -10.35 14.27
C PHE A 266 3.48 -10.81 12.81
N GLY A 267 4.60 -10.53 12.11
CA GLY A 267 4.74 -10.89 10.71
C GLY A 267 4.11 -9.87 9.74
N LEU A 268 3.81 -8.66 10.20
CA LEU A 268 3.33 -7.57 9.35
C LEU A 268 4.50 -6.66 8.98
N TRP A 269 4.89 -6.67 7.72
CA TRP A 269 6.04 -5.93 7.22
C TRP A 269 5.62 -4.94 6.16
N LEU A 270 6.13 -3.71 6.24
CA LEU A 270 5.83 -2.64 5.30
C LEU A 270 6.92 -2.53 4.23
N PHE A 271 6.50 -2.32 3.00
CA PHE A 271 7.33 -1.89 1.90
C PHE A 271 6.74 -0.58 1.34
N LEU A 272 7.33 0.54 1.71
CA LEU A 272 6.84 1.87 1.39
C LEU A 272 7.57 2.43 0.17
N SER A 273 6.85 2.69 -0.90
CA SER A 273 7.38 3.28 -2.13
C SER A 273 6.88 4.71 -2.29
N THR A 274 7.77 5.67 -2.58
CA THR A 274 7.38 7.06 -2.78
C THR A 274 8.40 7.84 -3.61
N GLN A 275 7.94 8.88 -4.29
CA GLN A 275 8.82 9.89 -4.89
C GLN A 275 9.04 11.11 -3.98
N ARG A 276 8.44 11.14 -2.79
CA ARG A 276 8.46 12.28 -1.86
C ARG A 276 8.79 11.84 -0.43
N PRO A 277 10.06 11.50 -0.12
CA PRO A 277 10.47 11.04 1.21
C PRO A 277 10.03 11.95 2.35
N THR A 278 10.24 13.27 2.21
CA THR A 278 9.85 14.29 3.20
C THR A 278 8.34 14.41 3.42
N LYS A 279 7.50 13.67 2.66
CA LYS A 279 6.05 13.61 2.82
C LYS A 279 5.56 12.31 3.48
N ILE A 280 6.48 11.51 4.01
CA ILE A 280 6.16 10.34 4.84
C ILE A 280 6.26 10.72 6.31
N HIS A 281 5.38 10.20 7.14
CA HIS A 281 5.41 10.44 8.59
C HIS A 281 6.72 9.92 9.21
N PRO A 282 7.48 10.75 9.98
CA PRO A 282 8.81 10.38 10.49
C PRO A 282 8.81 9.10 11.32
N ASN A 283 7.76 8.86 12.12
CA ASN A 283 7.65 7.66 12.96
C ASN A 283 7.47 6.37 12.13
N VAL A 284 7.00 6.46 10.89
CA VAL A 284 6.91 5.32 9.96
C VAL A 284 8.26 5.14 9.26
N LEU A 285 8.82 6.23 8.74
CA LEU A 285 10.07 6.21 7.98
C LEU A 285 11.25 5.69 8.82
N SER A 286 11.35 6.13 10.08
CA SER A 286 12.42 5.73 11.00
C SER A 286 12.40 4.25 11.42
N GLN A 287 11.33 3.51 11.12
CA GLN A 287 11.24 2.07 11.39
C GLN A 287 11.71 1.19 10.23
N CYS A 288 12.13 1.80 9.12
CA CYS A 288 12.62 1.07 7.95
C CYS A 288 14.10 0.71 8.12
N ASP A 289 14.41 -0.57 8.02
CA ASP A 289 15.76 -1.13 8.13
C ASP A 289 16.41 -1.40 6.74
N ASN A 290 15.63 -1.31 5.67
CA ASN A 290 16.07 -1.49 4.29
C ASN A 290 15.81 -0.22 3.49
N LEU A 291 16.75 0.16 2.64
CA LEU A 291 16.65 1.29 1.71
C LEU A 291 16.91 0.85 0.27
N GLY A 292 15.97 1.21 -0.62
CA GLY A 292 16.20 1.28 -2.06
C GLY A 292 16.09 2.73 -2.52
N LEU A 293 17.20 3.30 -3.00
CA LEU A 293 17.24 4.69 -3.46
C LEU A 293 17.58 4.72 -4.95
N MET A 294 16.67 5.23 -5.74
CA MET A 294 16.89 5.55 -7.15
C MET A 294 17.28 7.01 -7.32
N ARG A 295 17.43 7.47 -8.57
CA ARG A 295 17.79 8.87 -8.83
C ARG A 295 16.88 9.83 -8.07
N MET A 296 17.50 10.73 -7.28
CA MET A 296 16.86 11.75 -6.47
C MET A 296 17.68 13.05 -6.55
N ASN A 297 17.05 14.12 -7.05
CA ASN A 297 17.76 15.41 -7.25
C ASN A 297 17.50 16.41 -6.10
N SER A 298 16.52 16.16 -5.25
CA SER A 298 16.14 17.09 -4.18
C SER A 298 17.14 17.02 -3.02
N PRO A 299 17.90 18.09 -2.72
CA PRO A 299 18.82 18.09 -1.57
C PRO A 299 18.11 17.89 -0.24
N ARG A 300 16.86 18.40 -0.12
CA ARG A 300 16.06 18.25 1.08
C ARG A 300 15.66 16.79 1.32
N ASP A 301 15.23 16.09 0.26
CA ASP A 301 14.86 14.68 0.35
C ASP A 301 16.09 13.80 0.65
N LEU A 302 17.24 14.12 0.05
CA LEU A 302 18.50 13.41 0.33
C LEU A 302 18.98 13.64 1.77
N ALA A 303 18.82 14.85 2.31
CA ALA A 303 19.15 15.14 3.70
C ALA A 303 18.27 14.34 4.68
N GLU A 304 16.96 14.24 4.41
CA GLU A 304 16.05 13.41 5.20
C GLU A 304 16.45 11.93 5.17
N ILE A 305 16.80 11.41 3.98
CA ILE A 305 17.25 10.03 3.81
C ILE A 305 18.55 9.80 4.58
N ALA A 306 19.48 10.74 4.52
CA ALA A 306 20.76 10.64 5.25
C ALA A 306 20.59 10.65 6.77
N ASP A 307 19.64 11.42 7.27
CA ASP A 307 19.33 11.48 8.72
C ASP A 307 18.71 10.17 9.22
N VAL A 308 17.78 9.61 8.45
CA VAL A 308 17.07 8.37 8.83
C VAL A 308 17.92 7.12 8.61
N PHE A 309 18.62 7.02 7.49
CA PHE A 309 19.37 5.82 7.08
C PHE A 309 20.88 5.98 7.31
N GLY A 310 21.25 6.32 8.54
CA GLY A 310 22.65 6.57 8.93
C GLY A 310 23.64 5.39 8.72
N PHE A 311 23.13 4.22 8.32
CA PHE A 311 23.96 3.07 7.92
C PHE A 311 24.43 3.15 6.46
N VAL A 312 23.94 4.13 5.67
CA VAL A 312 24.35 4.34 4.29
C VAL A 312 25.44 5.42 4.25
N PRO A 313 26.59 5.20 3.59
CA PRO A 313 27.59 6.24 3.42
C PRO A 313 27.02 7.47 2.72
N VAL A 314 27.18 8.64 3.31
CA VAL A 314 26.64 9.90 2.76
C VAL A 314 27.09 10.16 1.32
N ALA A 315 28.35 9.83 1.00
CA ALA A 315 28.88 9.97 -0.36
C ALA A 315 28.04 9.18 -1.41
N MET A 316 27.54 7.97 -1.05
CA MET A 316 26.69 7.19 -1.97
C MET A 316 25.30 7.82 -2.15
N LEU A 317 24.76 8.48 -1.11
CA LEU A 317 23.52 9.22 -1.21
C LEU A 317 23.68 10.48 -2.08
N GLU A 318 24.80 11.19 -1.94
CA GLU A 318 25.14 12.38 -2.71
C GLU A 318 25.35 12.07 -4.20
N GLU A 319 25.69 10.83 -4.56
CA GLU A 319 25.78 10.36 -5.95
C GLU A 319 24.41 10.11 -6.60
N SER A 320 23.33 10.01 -5.82
CA SER A 320 21.99 9.69 -6.32
C SER A 320 21.49 10.58 -7.48
N PRO A 321 21.78 11.90 -7.55
CA PRO A 321 21.42 12.71 -8.72
C PRO A 321 22.03 12.23 -10.04
N THR A 322 23.14 11.49 -9.98
CA THR A 322 23.89 11.00 -11.16
C THR A 322 23.42 9.61 -11.62
N PHE A 323 22.57 8.92 -10.83
CA PHE A 323 22.09 7.58 -11.17
C PHE A 323 21.32 7.61 -12.50
N ARG A 324 21.60 6.62 -13.34
CA ARG A 324 20.90 6.45 -14.61
C ARG A 324 19.51 5.88 -14.35
N LYS A 325 18.62 5.99 -15.34
CA LYS A 325 17.31 5.34 -15.28
C LYS A 325 17.51 3.83 -15.09
N GLY A 326 16.85 3.26 -14.06
CA GLY A 326 16.96 1.85 -13.69
C GLY A 326 18.20 1.50 -12.84
N GLU A 327 18.96 2.49 -12.36
CA GLU A 327 19.96 2.28 -11.33
C GLU A 327 19.39 2.61 -9.96
N ALA A 328 19.71 1.78 -8.96
CA ALA A 328 19.26 1.93 -7.59
C ALA A 328 20.36 1.54 -6.60
N LEU A 329 20.50 2.29 -5.54
CA LEU A 329 21.31 1.94 -4.37
C LEU A 329 20.47 1.05 -3.45
N PHE A 330 20.98 -0.15 -3.13
CA PHE A 330 20.39 -1.05 -2.15
C PHE A 330 21.27 -1.07 -0.90
N ALA A 331 20.67 -0.83 0.26
CA ALA A 331 21.38 -0.79 1.53
C ALA A 331 20.45 -1.22 2.69
N GLY A 332 21.04 -1.70 3.76
CA GLY A 332 20.33 -2.16 4.95
C GLY A 332 20.35 -3.66 5.12
N ALA A 333 19.42 -4.21 5.89
CA ALA A 333 19.47 -5.61 6.32
C ALA A 333 19.42 -6.62 5.16
N PHE A 334 18.80 -6.28 4.01
CA PHE A 334 18.70 -7.16 2.85
C PHE A 334 19.95 -7.18 1.95
N SER A 335 20.96 -6.33 2.21
CA SER A 335 22.20 -6.24 1.45
C SER A 335 23.39 -6.28 2.40
N ASP A 336 24.35 -7.18 2.19
CA ASP A 336 25.52 -7.31 3.07
C ASP A 336 26.35 -6.02 3.14
N GLU A 337 26.37 -5.27 2.03
CA GLU A 337 26.98 -3.95 1.89
C GLU A 337 26.10 -3.06 1.01
N PRO A 338 26.14 -1.73 1.18
CA PRO A 338 25.50 -0.83 0.24
C PRO A 338 26.04 -1.04 -1.17
N GLN A 339 25.16 -1.28 -2.15
CA GLN A 339 25.55 -1.59 -3.52
C GLN A 339 24.71 -0.81 -4.52
N LEU A 340 25.37 -0.21 -5.51
CA LEU A 340 24.69 0.39 -6.67
C LEU A 340 24.39 -0.71 -7.70
N VAL A 341 23.15 -0.87 -8.05
CA VAL A 341 22.62 -1.94 -8.89
C VAL A 341 22.01 -1.35 -10.15
N ARG A 342 22.33 -1.92 -11.29
CA ARG A 342 21.53 -1.81 -12.50
C ARG A 342 20.45 -2.85 -12.42
N VAL A 343 19.22 -2.42 -12.15
CA VAL A 343 18.07 -3.31 -11.97
C VAL A 343 17.81 -4.13 -13.23
N GLY A 344 17.51 -5.37 -13.05
CA GLY A 344 17.31 -6.36 -14.10
C GLY A 344 16.02 -6.14 -14.89
N ARG A 345 15.72 -7.10 -15.73
CA ARG A 345 14.54 -7.06 -16.56
C ARG A 345 13.29 -7.44 -15.78
N ARG A 346 12.21 -6.67 -15.94
CA ARG A 346 10.89 -6.98 -15.42
C ARG A 346 10.27 -8.12 -16.25
N LEU A 347 9.69 -9.10 -15.58
CA LEU A 347 9.07 -10.28 -16.16
C LEU A 347 7.60 -10.06 -16.52
N THR A 348 6.91 -9.21 -15.72
CA THR A 348 5.48 -8.95 -15.89
C THR A 348 5.21 -7.69 -16.70
N VAL A 349 3.99 -7.61 -17.23
CA VAL A 349 3.51 -6.42 -17.94
C VAL A 349 3.41 -5.26 -16.93
N GLU A 350 3.87 -4.09 -17.32
CA GLU A 350 3.76 -2.86 -16.54
C GLU A 350 2.40 -2.21 -16.79
N GLY A 351 1.68 -1.87 -15.72
CA GLY A 351 0.48 -1.04 -15.78
C GLY A 351 0.83 0.45 -15.88
N GLY A 352 -0.17 1.33 -15.85
CA GLY A 352 0.04 2.77 -15.71
C GLY A 352 0.79 3.42 -16.88
N SER A 353 0.55 3.01 -18.14
CA SER A 353 1.26 3.59 -19.29
C SER A 353 0.90 5.06 -19.52
N ASP A 354 1.92 5.92 -19.59
CA ASP A 354 1.75 7.30 -20.03
C ASP A 354 1.21 7.35 -21.48
N LEU A 355 0.20 8.20 -21.71
CA LEU A 355 -0.27 8.47 -23.06
C LEU A 355 0.80 9.24 -23.84
N ALA A 356 1.16 8.73 -25.00
CA ALA A 356 2.07 9.45 -25.89
C ALA A 356 1.41 10.72 -26.46
N VAL A 357 2.20 11.79 -26.55
CA VAL A 357 1.77 12.99 -27.31
C VAL A 357 1.59 12.61 -28.77
N LEU A 358 0.37 12.81 -29.30
CA LEU A 358 0.10 12.56 -30.72
C LEU A 358 0.89 13.56 -31.55
N ALA A 359 1.69 13.06 -32.51
CA ALA A 359 2.32 13.91 -33.49
C ALA A 359 1.24 14.58 -34.37
N ALA A 360 1.40 15.87 -34.68
CA ALA A 360 0.57 16.52 -35.67
C ALA A 360 0.81 15.85 -37.03
N GLY A 361 -0.26 15.31 -37.64
CA GLY A 361 -0.21 14.72 -38.97
C GLY A 361 0.00 15.77 -40.09
#